data_7e14b87359868dc785691ee81410d932
#
_entry.id   7e14b87359868dc785691ee81410d932
#
_cell.length_a   1.000
_cell.length_b   1.000
_cell.length_c   1.000
_cell.angle_alpha   90.00
_cell.angle_beta   90.00
_cell.angle_gamma   90.00
#
_symmetry.space_group_name_H-M   'P 1'
#
loop_
_entity.id
_entity.type
_entity.pdbx_description
1 polymer ?
#
loop_
_entity_poly.entity_id
_entity_poly.type
_entity_poly.pdbx_seq_one_letter_code
_entity_poly.pdbx_strand_id
1 'polypeptide(L)'
;MIVRKPSGDPDWVASRRRLVRELSDGRLGYLHIPNMIGEGWADFHRDLHTEIRRDALVMDVRGNGGGHISQLVVEKLARRVIGWDQGRWIQPASYPDDGRRGPMVTVADEFAGSDGDIVTAAVKLLGLGPVVGTRTWGGVVGIDGVPGHELVDGTHMTVPRYAFSFDEYGWSVENYGVDPDVEVLITPDDWAAGRDPQLETAVRLALEALEKQPAKVPADPSTGPSQVRPPLPPRESWAPRGSA
;
A
#
# COMPACT_ATOMS: atom_id res chain seq x y z
N MET A 1 27.64 -8.37 -14.54
CA MET A 1 26.37 -8.27 -15.27
C MET A 1 25.27 -8.20 -14.22
N ILE A 2 24.70 -7.03 -14.00
CA ILE A 2 23.56 -6.89 -13.08
C ILE A 2 22.37 -7.50 -13.80
N VAL A 3 21.91 -8.66 -13.35
CA VAL A 3 20.67 -9.24 -13.89
C VAL A 3 19.53 -8.41 -13.33
N ARG A 4 19.02 -7.51 -14.16
CA ARG A 4 17.87 -6.69 -13.81
C ARG A 4 16.66 -7.60 -13.66
N LYS A 5 16.03 -7.55 -12.51
CA LYS A 5 14.80 -8.24 -12.25
C LYS A 5 13.69 -7.62 -13.10
N PRO A 6 12.88 -8.39 -13.81
CA PRO A 6 11.72 -7.83 -14.48
C PRO A 6 10.74 -7.32 -13.41
N SER A 7 10.55 -6.02 -13.35
CA SER A 7 9.44 -5.45 -12.57
C SER A 7 8.14 -5.99 -13.14
N GLY A 8 7.28 -6.54 -12.29
CA GLY A 8 5.98 -7.07 -12.71
C GLY A 8 5.98 -8.53 -13.21
N ASP A 9 7.10 -9.28 -13.08
CA ASP A 9 7.10 -10.72 -13.30
C ASP A 9 6.19 -11.41 -12.26
N PRO A 10 5.08 -12.05 -12.68
CA PRO A 10 4.14 -12.70 -11.76
C PRO A 10 4.78 -13.77 -10.89
N ASP A 11 5.74 -14.52 -11.39
CA ASP A 11 6.43 -15.58 -10.65
C ASP A 11 7.30 -14.96 -9.55
N TRP A 12 7.93 -13.84 -9.84
CA TRP A 12 8.68 -13.11 -8.83
C TRP A 12 7.78 -12.56 -7.74
N VAL A 13 6.70 -11.86 -8.09
CA VAL A 13 5.72 -11.32 -7.14
C VAL A 13 5.16 -12.43 -6.26
N ALA A 14 4.77 -13.56 -6.86
CA ALA A 14 4.29 -14.72 -6.13
C ALA A 14 5.32 -15.29 -5.16
N SER A 15 6.62 -15.33 -5.56
CA SER A 15 7.70 -15.79 -4.69
C SER A 15 7.93 -14.86 -3.51
N ARG A 16 7.87 -13.53 -3.71
CA ARG A 16 8.00 -12.54 -2.63
C ARG A 16 6.81 -12.60 -1.66
N ARG A 17 5.60 -12.71 -2.19
CA ARG A 17 4.40 -12.90 -1.37
C ARG A 17 4.48 -14.14 -0.50
N ARG A 18 4.99 -15.26 -1.06
CA ARG A 18 5.22 -16.50 -0.31
C ARG A 18 6.23 -16.29 0.80
N LEU A 19 7.37 -15.66 0.50
CA LEU A 19 8.40 -15.35 1.48
C LEU A 19 7.86 -14.51 2.66
N VAL A 20 7.08 -13.46 2.36
CA VAL A 20 6.45 -12.65 3.43
C VAL A 20 5.53 -13.50 4.29
N ARG A 21 4.73 -14.40 3.69
CA ARG A 21 3.84 -15.30 4.44
C ARG A 21 4.60 -16.30 5.31
N GLU A 22 5.66 -16.88 4.78
CA GLU A 22 6.52 -17.83 5.51
C GLU A 22 7.20 -17.15 6.70
N LEU A 23 7.81 -15.99 6.50
CA LEU A 23 8.52 -15.25 7.55
C LEU A 23 7.59 -14.66 8.62
N SER A 24 6.30 -14.52 8.35
CA SER A 24 5.34 -13.89 9.25
C SER A 24 4.25 -14.82 9.77
N ASP A 25 4.36 -16.12 9.54
CA ASP A 25 3.30 -17.11 9.85
C ASP A 25 1.93 -16.69 9.27
N GLY A 26 1.96 -16.08 8.06
CA GLY A 26 0.77 -15.61 7.37
C GLY A 26 0.13 -14.34 7.94
N ARG A 27 0.75 -13.67 8.89
CA ARG A 27 0.22 -12.46 9.53
C ARG A 27 0.30 -11.22 8.64
N LEU A 28 1.29 -11.15 7.75
CA LEU A 28 1.50 -9.99 6.88
C LEU A 28 0.95 -10.21 5.48
N GLY A 29 0.35 -9.16 4.92
CA GLY A 29 0.01 -9.06 3.52
C GLY A 29 1.15 -8.44 2.71
N TYR A 30 1.19 -8.76 1.41
CA TYR A 30 2.21 -8.25 0.50
C TYR A 30 1.56 -7.68 -0.76
N LEU A 31 1.90 -6.43 -1.06
CA LEU A 31 1.44 -5.70 -2.24
C LEU A 31 2.66 -5.28 -3.06
N HIS A 32 2.73 -5.69 -4.32
CA HIS A 32 3.73 -5.16 -5.25
C HIS A 32 3.06 -4.24 -6.25
N ILE A 33 3.64 -3.07 -6.46
CA ILE A 33 3.13 -2.06 -7.39
C ILE A 33 4.22 -1.76 -8.44
N PRO A 34 4.17 -2.41 -9.62
CA PRO A 34 5.25 -2.32 -10.61
C PRO A 34 5.28 -0.99 -11.36
N ASN A 35 4.16 -0.31 -11.45
CA ASN A 35 4.00 0.99 -12.11
C ASN A 35 2.75 1.70 -11.58
N MET A 36 2.65 2.99 -11.89
CA MET A 36 1.52 3.84 -11.48
C MET A 36 0.64 4.21 -12.69
N ILE A 37 0.32 3.19 -13.52
CA ILE A 37 -0.63 3.29 -14.64
C ILE A 37 -1.76 2.28 -14.47
N GLY A 38 -2.64 2.15 -15.47
CA GLY A 38 -3.83 1.31 -15.38
C GLY A 38 -3.57 -0.15 -15.00
N GLU A 39 -2.49 -0.75 -15.50
CA GLU A 39 -2.12 -2.14 -15.17
C GLU A 39 -1.72 -2.27 -13.69
N GLY A 40 -0.82 -1.41 -13.21
CA GLY A 40 -0.41 -1.40 -11.81
C GLY A 40 -1.57 -1.11 -10.86
N TRP A 41 -2.53 -0.28 -11.27
CA TRP A 41 -3.77 -0.03 -10.52
C TRP A 41 -4.65 -1.28 -10.43
N ALA A 42 -4.81 -2.01 -11.53
CA ALA A 42 -5.60 -3.23 -11.54
C ALA A 42 -4.98 -4.31 -10.63
N ASP A 43 -3.66 -4.50 -10.71
CA ASP A 43 -2.91 -5.41 -9.86
C ASP A 43 -3.00 -5.01 -8.39
N PHE A 44 -2.78 -3.74 -8.08
CA PHE A 44 -2.92 -3.20 -6.73
C PHE A 44 -4.30 -3.47 -6.14
N HIS A 45 -5.37 -3.18 -6.89
CA HIS A 45 -6.75 -3.39 -6.41
C HIS A 45 -7.07 -4.86 -6.17
N ARG A 46 -6.67 -5.73 -7.08
CA ARG A 46 -6.86 -7.19 -6.94
C ARG A 46 -6.18 -7.70 -5.68
N ASP A 47 -4.91 -7.30 -5.49
CA ASP A 47 -4.10 -7.79 -4.38
C ASP A 47 -4.49 -7.13 -3.06
N LEU A 48 -4.83 -5.84 -3.07
CA LEU A 48 -5.29 -5.12 -1.89
C LEU A 48 -6.48 -5.82 -1.23
N HIS A 49 -7.51 -6.16 -2.00
CA HIS A 49 -8.71 -6.80 -1.47
C HIS A 49 -8.42 -8.11 -0.70
N THR A 50 -7.37 -8.81 -1.13
CA THR A 50 -6.95 -10.07 -0.48
C THR A 50 -6.03 -9.82 0.71
N GLU A 51 -5.05 -8.94 0.54
CA GLU A 51 -3.94 -8.77 1.48
C GLU A 51 -4.27 -7.79 2.62
N ILE A 52 -5.22 -6.86 2.41
CA ILE A 52 -5.62 -5.85 3.42
C ILE A 52 -6.21 -6.46 4.70
N ARG A 53 -6.71 -7.69 4.61
CA ARG A 53 -7.29 -8.42 5.75
C ARG A 53 -6.25 -8.99 6.70
N ARG A 54 -4.98 -8.95 6.35
CA ARG A 54 -3.87 -9.37 7.20
C ARG A 54 -3.66 -8.38 8.34
N ASP A 55 -2.87 -8.79 9.32
CA ASP A 55 -2.62 -7.96 10.50
C ASP A 55 -1.84 -6.69 10.17
N ALA A 56 -0.88 -6.77 9.24
CA ALA A 56 -0.13 -5.63 8.73
C ALA A 56 0.22 -5.84 7.26
N LEU A 57 0.81 -4.83 6.61
CA LEU A 57 1.13 -4.85 5.18
C LEU A 57 2.61 -4.55 4.93
N VAL A 58 3.16 -5.22 3.92
CA VAL A 58 4.38 -4.80 3.23
C VAL A 58 3.98 -4.33 1.82
N MET A 59 4.25 -3.06 1.52
CA MET A 59 4.10 -2.48 0.19
C MET A 59 5.47 -2.44 -0.48
N ASP A 60 5.58 -3.05 -1.64
CA ASP A 60 6.83 -3.14 -2.41
C ASP A 60 6.68 -2.34 -3.71
N VAL A 61 7.41 -1.23 -3.79
CA VAL A 61 7.47 -0.36 -4.98
C VAL A 61 8.80 -0.49 -5.71
N ARG A 62 9.59 -1.51 -5.41
CA ARG A 62 10.85 -1.75 -6.12
C ARG A 62 10.61 -1.95 -7.61
N GLY A 63 11.43 -1.29 -8.42
CA GLY A 63 11.30 -1.31 -9.87
C GLY A 63 10.09 -0.56 -10.42
N ASN A 64 9.42 0.26 -9.61
CA ASN A 64 8.28 1.06 -10.07
C ASN A 64 8.71 2.14 -11.05
N GLY A 65 8.28 2.01 -12.30
CA GLY A 65 8.65 2.95 -13.38
C GLY A 65 7.86 4.25 -13.41
N GLY A 66 7.01 4.50 -12.40
CA GLY A 66 6.19 5.72 -12.36
C GLY A 66 4.84 5.61 -13.07
N GLY A 67 4.19 6.73 -13.24
CA GLY A 67 2.85 6.90 -13.83
C GLY A 67 2.16 8.13 -13.26
N HIS A 68 0.85 8.01 -12.94
CA HIS A 68 0.02 9.17 -12.54
C HIS A 68 -1.03 8.84 -11.46
N ILE A 69 -0.92 7.68 -10.77
CA ILE A 69 -1.96 7.22 -9.85
C ILE A 69 -1.49 7.08 -8.40
N SER A 70 -0.30 7.54 -8.06
CA SER A 70 0.23 7.47 -6.69
C SER A 70 -0.73 8.04 -5.66
N GLN A 71 -1.41 9.15 -5.97
CA GLN A 71 -2.42 9.74 -5.09
C GLN A 71 -3.57 8.77 -4.75
N LEU A 72 -4.03 7.96 -5.72
CA LEU A 72 -5.10 6.98 -5.48
C LEU A 72 -4.60 5.82 -4.61
N VAL A 73 -3.36 5.39 -4.81
CA VAL A 73 -2.70 4.36 -3.98
C VAL A 73 -2.56 4.86 -2.54
N VAL A 74 -2.04 6.07 -2.37
CA VAL A 74 -1.87 6.72 -1.06
C VAL A 74 -3.21 6.88 -0.34
N GLU A 75 -4.25 7.35 -1.03
CA GLU A 75 -5.60 7.47 -0.47
C GLU A 75 -6.11 6.14 0.09
N LYS A 76 -5.94 5.04 -0.66
CA LYS A 76 -6.36 3.71 -0.21
C LYS A 76 -5.54 3.26 1.01
N LEU A 77 -4.23 3.41 0.96
CA LEU A 77 -3.33 2.96 2.02
C LEU A 77 -3.36 3.86 3.27
N ALA A 78 -3.80 5.11 3.17
CA ALA A 78 -4.00 5.98 4.32
C ALA A 78 -5.23 5.57 5.16
N ARG A 79 -6.18 4.84 4.59
CA ARG A 79 -7.37 4.38 5.30
C ARG A 79 -7.00 3.42 6.43
N ARG A 80 -7.55 3.65 7.60
CA ARG A 80 -7.41 2.79 8.78
C ARG A 80 -8.77 2.32 9.23
N VAL A 81 -8.87 1.08 9.67
CA VAL A 81 -10.11 0.58 10.28
C VAL A 81 -10.43 1.38 11.53
N ILE A 82 -11.64 1.92 11.60
CA ILE A 82 -12.17 2.65 12.75
C ILE A 82 -13.41 2.00 13.36
N GLY A 83 -13.99 1.01 12.68
CA GLY A 83 -15.17 0.29 13.13
C GLY A 83 -15.37 -1.01 12.36
N TRP A 84 -16.46 -1.71 12.72
CA TRP A 84 -16.81 -3.00 12.11
C TRP A 84 -18.32 -3.13 12.00
N ASP A 85 -18.77 -3.54 10.82
CA ASP A 85 -20.11 -4.04 10.63
C ASP A 85 -20.15 -5.51 11.02
N GLN A 86 -20.98 -5.86 12.00
CA GLN A 86 -21.11 -7.22 12.47
C GLN A 86 -22.56 -7.70 12.30
N GLY A 87 -22.79 -8.47 11.26
CA GLY A 87 -24.08 -9.05 10.99
C GLY A 87 -24.26 -10.43 11.60
N ARG A 88 -25.50 -10.84 11.78
CA ARG A 88 -25.84 -12.15 12.36
C ARG A 88 -25.38 -13.34 11.50
N TRP A 89 -25.33 -13.15 10.18
CA TRP A 89 -25.10 -14.21 9.20
C TRP A 89 -23.92 -13.95 8.26
N ILE A 90 -23.18 -12.87 8.47
CA ILE A 90 -22.05 -12.47 7.64
C ILE A 90 -20.80 -12.31 8.51
N GLN A 91 -19.65 -12.51 7.89
CA GLN A 91 -18.38 -12.22 8.55
C GLN A 91 -18.27 -10.70 8.80
N PRO A 92 -17.62 -10.30 9.90
CA PRO A 92 -17.38 -8.89 10.16
C PRO A 92 -16.69 -8.19 8.98
N ALA A 93 -17.24 -7.06 8.56
CA ALA A 93 -16.65 -6.19 7.55
C ALA A 93 -16.05 -4.96 8.21
N SER A 94 -14.89 -4.52 7.72
CA SER A 94 -14.21 -3.33 8.25
C SER A 94 -14.89 -2.05 7.78
N TYR A 95 -14.87 -1.02 8.62
CA TYR A 95 -15.28 0.32 8.26
C TYR A 95 -14.12 1.30 8.44
N PRO A 96 -13.70 2.07 7.40
CA PRO A 96 -14.14 1.93 6.01
C PRO A 96 -13.69 0.60 5.38
N ASP A 97 -14.36 0.21 4.29
CA ASP A 97 -13.96 -0.94 3.49
C ASP A 97 -12.50 -0.78 3.02
N ASP A 98 -11.79 -1.90 2.96
CA ASP A 98 -10.37 -1.93 2.59
C ASP A 98 -9.49 -0.97 3.43
N GLY A 99 -9.85 -0.76 4.69
CA GLY A 99 -9.00 -0.05 5.65
C GLY A 99 -7.91 -0.97 6.22
N ARG A 100 -6.70 -0.42 6.43
CA ARG A 100 -5.62 -1.16 7.09
C ARG A 100 -5.97 -1.44 8.54
N ARG A 101 -5.75 -2.67 8.97
CA ARG A 101 -5.98 -3.11 10.36
C ARG A 101 -4.82 -2.75 11.28
N GLY A 102 -3.61 -2.70 10.75
CA GLY A 102 -2.38 -2.47 11.51
C GLY A 102 -1.34 -1.66 10.74
N PRO A 103 -0.07 -1.77 11.14
CA PRO A 103 1.03 -1.03 10.56
C PRO A 103 1.30 -1.43 9.11
N MET A 104 2.14 -0.63 8.43
CA MET A 104 2.64 -0.89 7.10
C MET A 104 4.13 -0.55 7.05
N VAL A 105 4.87 -1.31 6.25
CA VAL A 105 6.26 -1.03 5.88
C VAL A 105 6.34 -0.99 4.36
N THR A 106 7.10 -0.03 3.81
CA THR A 106 7.32 0.10 2.38
C THR A 106 8.72 -0.37 2.02
N VAL A 107 8.86 -1.08 0.90
CA VAL A 107 10.16 -1.43 0.33
C VAL A 107 10.33 -0.67 -0.98
N ALA A 108 11.46 0.04 -1.13
CA ALA A 108 11.80 0.82 -2.31
C ALA A 108 13.24 0.52 -2.77
N ASP A 109 13.52 0.80 -4.03
CA ASP A 109 14.87 0.67 -4.60
C ASP A 109 15.20 1.85 -5.53
N GLU A 110 16.43 1.87 -6.04
CA GLU A 110 16.95 2.87 -6.97
C GLU A 110 16.26 2.88 -8.34
N PHE A 111 15.35 1.94 -8.59
CA PHE A 111 14.54 1.87 -9.82
C PHE A 111 13.11 2.38 -9.61
N ALA A 112 12.73 2.71 -8.37
CA ALA A 112 11.47 3.37 -8.09
C ALA A 112 11.59 4.84 -8.48
N GLY A 113 11.03 5.24 -9.62
CA GLY A 113 11.17 6.57 -10.19
C GLY A 113 9.84 7.24 -10.50
N SER A 114 9.89 8.55 -10.74
CA SER A 114 8.72 9.37 -11.09
C SER A 114 7.62 9.26 -10.03
N ASP A 115 6.45 8.77 -10.37
CA ASP A 115 5.37 8.51 -9.41
C ASP A 115 5.75 7.45 -8.35
N GLY A 116 6.81 6.65 -8.59
CA GLY A 116 7.44 5.76 -7.61
C GLY A 116 8.21 6.54 -6.54
N ASP A 117 8.92 7.61 -6.91
CA ASP A 117 9.52 8.56 -5.96
C ASP A 117 8.42 9.25 -5.16
N ILE A 118 7.36 9.71 -5.85
CA ILE A 118 6.27 10.48 -5.24
C ILE A 118 5.51 9.64 -4.20
N VAL A 119 5.16 8.39 -4.51
CA VAL A 119 4.47 7.52 -3.53
C VAL A 119 5.35 7.22 -2.33
N THR A 120 6.67 7.03 -2.54
CA THR A 120 7.63 6.77 -1.46
C THR A 120 7.75 7.98 -0.54
N ALA A 121 7.87 9.19 -1.11
CA ALA A 121 7.85 10.44 -0.34
C ALA A 121 6.54 10.61 0.43
N ALA A 122 5.39 10.37 -0.22
CA ALA A 122 4.07 10.52 0.40
C ALA A 122 3.87 9.57 1.58
N VAL A 123 4.37 8.32 1.50
CA VAL A 123 4.34 7.37 2.63
C VAL A 123 5.05 7.93 3.85
N LYS A 124 6.22 8.54 3.66
CA LYS A 124 7.02 9.16 4.75
C LYS A 124 6.32 10.40 5.30
N LEU A 125 5.93 11.33 4.45
CA LEU A 125 5.29 12.60 4.82
C LEU A 125 3.96 12.39 5.57
N LEU A 126 3.19 11.38 5.17
CA LEU A 126 1.94 11.03 5.84
C LEU A 126 2.10 10.09 7.05
N GLY A 127 3.34 9.69 7.36
CA GLY A 127 3.61 8.78 8.48
C GLY A 127 2.89 7.44 8.35
N LEU A 128 2.76 6.91 7.12
CA LEU A 128 2.05 5.65 6.90
C LEU A 128 2.84 4.45 7.38
N GLY A 129 4.16 4.55 7.43
CA GLY A 129 5.09 3.54 7.91
C GLY A 129 6.51 3.80 7.40
N PRO A 130 7.52 3.09 7.91
CA PRO A 130 8.90 3.26 7.48
C PRO A 130 9.13 2.72 6.06
N VAL A 131 10.15 3.28 5.41
CA VAL A 131 10.66 2.84 4.11
C VAL A 131 11.97 2.10 4.32
N VAL A 132 12.09 0.92 3.72
CA VAL A 132 13.27 0.04 3.75
C VAL A 132 13.81 -0.12 2.34
N GLY A 133 15.10 -0.19 2.17
CA GLY A 133 15.72 -0.48 0.88
C GLY A 133 16.81 0.51 0.51
N THR A 134 16.80 1.02 -0.69
CA THR A 134 17.73 2.02 -1.17
C THR A 134 17.01 3.30 -1.59
N ARG A 135 17.77 4.40 -1.71
CA ARG A 135 17.24 5.65 -2.19
C ARG A 135 16.61 5.49 -3.59
N THR A 136 15.46 6.11 -3.79
CA THR A 136 14.73 6.06 -5.06
C THR A 136 15.44 6.86 -6.16
N TRP A 137 14.94 6.80 -7.37
CA TRP A 137 15.66 7.32 -8.55
C TRP A 137 15.84 8.84 -8.57
N GLY A 138 14.80 9.60 -8.22
CA GLY A 138 14.85 11.05 -8.22
C GLY A 138 14.53 11.71 -9.55
N GLY A 139 13.52 11.25 -10.24
CA GLY A 139 13.06 11.84 -11.48
C GLY A 139 11.57 12.13 -11.44
N VAL A 140 11.17 13.26 -10.86
CA VAL A 140 9.76 13.65 -10.66
C VAL A 140 9.26 14.73 -11.61
N VAL A 141 10.10 15.19 -12.53
CA VAL A 141 9.67 16.07 -13.63
C VAL A 141 8.73 15.31 -14.56
N GLY A 142 7.56 15.86 -14.80
CA GLY A 142 6.55 15.25 -15.67
C GLY A 142 6.96 15.35 -17.15
N ILE A 143 6.90 14.22 -17.84
CA ILE A 143 7.36 14.03 -19.22
C ILE A 143 6.25 13.54 -20.16
N ASP A 144 5.02 13.96 -19.93
CA ASP A 144 3.89 13.51 -20.75
C ASP A 144 4.14 13.75 -22.24
N GLY A 145 3.77 12.75 -23.04
CA GLY A 145 3.82 12.87 -24.49
C GLY A 145 2.96 14.03 -24.99
N VAL A 146 3.56 14.99 -25.64
CA VAL A 146 2.83 16.06 -26.32
C VAL A 146 2.65 15.69 -27.77
N PRO A 147 1.44 15.72 -28.33
CA PRO A 147 1.24 15.63 -29.77
C PRO A 147 2.13 16.67 -30.47
N GLY A 148 2.88 16.26 -31.50
CA GLY A 148 3.76 17.13 -32.25
C GLY A 148 5.24 17.11 -31.86
N HIS A 149 5.63 16.26 -30.90
CA HIS A 149 7.05 16.01 -30.59
C HIS A 149 7.58 14.73 -31.21
N GLU A 150 7.00 14.33 -32.33
CA GLU A 150 7.50 13.24 -33.14
C GLU A 150 8.56 13.76 -34.11
N LEU A 151 9.69 13.05 -34.17
CA LEU A 151 10.70 13.28 -35.20
C LEU A 151 10.23 12.74 -36.55
N VAL A 152 10.88 13.15 -37.64
CA VAL A 152 10.51 12.75 -39.00
C VAL A 152 10.54 11.24 -39.26
N ASP A 153 11.25 10.50 -38.44
CA ASP A 153 11.35 9.04 -38.47
C ASP A 153 10.33 8.32 -37.57
N GLY A 154 9.43 9.06 -36.93
CA GLY A 154 8.44 8.53 -36.00
C GLY A 154 8.95 8.32 -34.58
N THR A 155 10.19 8.68 -34.27
CA THR A 155 10.72 8.63 -32.90
C THR A 155 10.07 9.71 -32.04
N HIS A 156 9.63 9.33 -30.84
CA HIS A 156 9.09 10.30 -29.87
C HIS A 156 10.22 10.92 -29.06
N MET A 157 10.18 12.25 -28.96
CA MET A 157 11.05 13.00 -28.05
C MET A 157 10.33 13.27 -26.74
N THR A 158 10.92 12.80 -25.64
CA THR A 158 10.43 13.11 -24.29
C THR A 158 10.83 14.52 -23.89
N VAL A 159 9.86 15.34 -23.49
CA VAL A 159 10.08 16.73 -23.11
C VAL A 159 9.50 17.00 -21.73
N PRO A 160 10.23 17.65 -20.81
CA PRO A 160 9.69 18.04 -19.51
C PRO A 160 8.55 19.06 -19.70
N ARG A 161 7.42 18.81 -19.03
CA ARG A 161 6.22 19.66 -19.12
C ARG A 161 5.86 20.36 -17.84
N TYR A 162 6.09 19.70 -16.70
CA TYR A 162 5.82 20.27 -15.39
C TYR A 162 6.83 19.75 -14.39
N ALA A 163 7.10 20.54 -13.38
CA ALA A 163 7.90 20.15 -12.24
C ALA A 163 6.98 19.82 -11.07
N PHE A 164 7.42 18.88 -10.21
CA PHE A 164 6.71 18.50 -9.01
C PHE A 164 7.48 18.91 -7.76
N SER A 165 6.78 19.47 -6.78
CA SER A 165 7.36 19.84 -5.49
C SER A 165 6.47 19.39 -4.36
N PHE A 166 7.09 19.02 -3.24
CA PHE A 166 6.41 18.78 -1.99
C PHE A 166 6.48 20.02 -1.09
N ASP A 167 5.49 20.23 -0.24
CA ASP A 167 5.52 21.36 0.70
C ASP A 167 6.72 21.25 1.67
N GLU A 168 7.05 20.05 2.14
CA GLU A 168 8.15 19.84 3.08
C GLU A 168 9.52 19.64 2.40
N TYR A 169 9.57 18.93 1.28
CA TYR A 169 10.81 18.64 0.56
C TYR A 169 11.15 19.70 -0.50
N GLY A 170 10.20 20.59 -0.83
CA GLY A 170 10.38 21.52 -1.95
C GLY A 170 10.64 20.77 -3.26
N TRP A 171 11.63 21.22 -4.02
CA TRP A 171 12.05 20.63 -5.29
C TRP A 171 13.09 19.51 -5.15
N SER A 172 13.52 19.17 -3.92
CA SER A 172 14.72 18.37 -3.69
C SER A 172 14.61 16.91 -4.07
N VAL A 173 13.42 16.41 -4.36
CA VAL A 173 13.24 15.01 -4.83
C VAL A 173 13.74 14.86 -6.27
N GLU A 174 13.59 15.88 -7.10
CA GLU A 174 14.18 15.89 -8.45
C GLU A 174 15.72 15.86 -8.38
N ASN A 175 16.33 14.98 -9.15
CA ASN A 175 17.78 14.72 -9.20
C ASN A 175 18.38 14.12 -7.90
N TYR A 176 17.57 13.76 -6.91
CA TYR A 176 18.06 13.16 -5.68
C TYR A 176 17.33 11.86 -5.31
N GLY A 177 16.01 11.87 -5.34
CA GLY A 177 15.17 10.79 -4.88
C GLY A 177 14.74 10.90 -3.42
N VAL A 178 14.31 9.81 -2.85
CA VAL A 178 13.83 9.70 -1.47
C VAL A 178 14.67 8.67 -0.73
N ASP A 179 15.36 9.10 0.32
CA ASP A 179 16.13 8.18 1.18
C ASP A 179 15.19 7.25 1.97
N PRO A 180 15.53 5.96 2.10
CA PRO A 180 14.82 5.06 2.99
C PRO A 180 15.06 5.44 4.45
N ASP A 181 14.19 5.01 5.35
CA ASP A 181 14.40 5.13 6.80
C ASP A 181 15.38 4.07 7.31
N VAL A 182 15.44 2.94 6.62
CA VAL A 182 16.38 1.85 6.89
C VAL A 182 17.03 1.43 5.58
N GLU A 183 18.29 1.80 5.42
CA GLU A 183 19.06 1.41 4.23
C GLU A 183 19.44 -0.05 4.29
N VAL A 184 19.12 -0.80 3.25
CA VAL A 184 19.47 -2.21 3.10
C VAL A 184 19.85 -2.48 1.65
N LEU A 185 21.09 -2.88 1.43
CA LEU A 185 21.59 -3.26 0.12
C LEU A 185 21.35 -4.75 -0.15
N ILE A 186 21.05 -5.10 -1.38
CA ILE A 186 21.08 -6.48 -1.87
C ILE A 186 22.44 -6.71 -2.51
N THR A 187 23.27 -7.51 -1.88
CA THR A 187 24.61 -7.83 -2.41
C THR A 187 24.52 -8.84 -3.55
N PRO A 188 25.54 -8.93 -4.41
CA PRO A 188 25.63 -10.00 -5.41
C PRO A 188 25.53 -11.41 -4.81
N ASP A 189 26.07 -11.62 -3.59
CA ASP A 189 25.98 -12.90 -2.87
C ASP A 189 24.57 -13.19 -2.37
N ASP A 190 23.83 -12.16 -1.93
CA ASP A 190 22.39 -12.30 -1.58
C ASP A 190 21.60 -12.71 -2.81
N TRP A 191 21.84 -12.02 -3.92
CA TRP A 191 21.19 -12.33 -5.17
C TRP A 191 21.48 -13.77 -5.63
N ALA A 192 22.74 -14.17 -5.62
CA ALA A 192 23.14 -15.52 -6.01
C ALA A 192 22.54 -16.61 -5.11
N ALA A 193 22.36 -16.31 -3.83
CA ALA A 193 21.74 -17.20 -2.84
C ALA A 193 20.20 -17.11 -2.83
N GLY A 194 19.58 -16.24 -3.63
CA GLY A 194 18.14 -16.03 -3.65
C GLY A 194 17.58 -15.37 -2.38
N ARG A 195 18.42 -14.72 -1.58
CA ARG A 195 18.01 -13.97 -0.39
C ARG A 195 17.44 -12.60 -0.77
N ASP A 196 16.56 -12.07 0.07
CA ASP A 196 15.99 -10.73 -0.07
C ASP A 196 16.05 -9.98 1.27
N PRO A 197 17.23 -9.45 1.65
CA PRO A 197 17.43 -8.81 2.94
C PRO A 197 16.56 -7.55 3.12
N GLN A 198 16.18 -6.88 2.04
CA GLN A 198 15.24 -5.75 2.11
C GLN A 198 13.87 -6.22 2.58
N LEU A 199 13.35 -7.27 1.96
CA LEU A 199 12.04 -7.82 2.30
C LEU A 199 12.04 -8.48 3.68
N GLU A 200 13.10 -9.21 4.03
CA GLU A 200 13.30 -9.78 5.37
C GLU A 200 13.29 -8.70 6.46
N THR A 201 13.97 -7.58 6.21
CA THR A 201 13.99 -6.42 7.12
C THR A 201 12.61 -5.79 7.24
N ALA A 202 11.90 -5.62 6.12
CA ALA A 202 10.55 -5.06 6.12
C ALA A 202 9.57 -5.94 6.92
N VAL A 203 9.64 -7.25 6.76
CA VAL A 203 8.83 -8.21 7.54
C VAL A 203 9.13 -8.09 9.03
N ARG A 204 10.40 -8.08 9.41
CA ARG A 204 10.82 -7.95 10.82
C ARG A 204 10.27 -6.64 11.43
N LEU A 205 10.44 -5.51 10.75
CA LEU A 205 9.94 -4.21 11.22
C LEU A 205 8.40 -4.18 11.32
N ALA A 206 7.69 -4.81 10.39
CA ALA A 206 6.23 -4.89 10.43
C ALA A 206 5.76 -5.73 11.63
N LEU A 207 6.44 -6.85 11.94
CA LEU A 207 6.15 -7.67 13.11
C LEU A 207 6.45 -6.93 14.42
N GLU A 208 7.59 -6.26 14.53
CA GLU A 208 7.93 -5.40 15.68
C GLU A 208 6.92 -4.27 15.89
N ALA A 209 6.42 -3.69 14.80
CA ALA A 209 5.37 -2.67 14.86
C ALA A 209 4.04 -3.24 15.33
N LEU A 210 3.69 -4.49 14.94
CA LEU A 210 2.49 -5.19 15.41
C LEU A 210 2.52 -5.49 16.91
N GLU A 211 3.69 -5.73 17.50
CA GLU A 211 3.81 -5.89 18.96
C GLU A 211 3.45 -4.60 19.70
N LYS A 212 3.77 -3.44 19.14
CA LYS A 212 3.49 -2.12 19.72
C LYS A 212 2.08 -1.61 19.38
N GLN A 213 1.60 -1.96 18.21
CA GLN A 213 0.31 -1.56 17.65
C GLN A 213 -0.41 -2.79 17.06
N PRO A 214 -1.08 -3.60 17.89
CA PRO A 214 -1.80 -4.78 17.41
C PRO A 214 -2.84 -4.42 16.35
N ALA A 215 -3.06 -5.36 15.42
CA ALA A 215 -4.06 -5.21 14.38
C ALA A 215 -5.46 -5.03 15.00
N LYS A 216 -6.27 -4.15 14.41
CA LYS A 216 -7.67 -3.98 14.80
C LYS A 216 -8.45 -5.26 14.52
N VAL A 217 -9.27 -5.65 15.48
CA VAL A 217 -10.16 -6.81 15.39
C VAL A 217 -11.59 -6.39 15.74
N PRO A 218 -12.60 -7.09 15.21
CA PRO A 218 -13.99 -6.86 15.61
C PRO A 218 -14.16 -7.05 17.12
N ALA A 219 -15.05 -6.29 17.72
CA ALA A 219 -15.44 -6.49 19.12
C ALA A 219 -16.08 -7.88 19.30
N ASP A 220 -15.96 -8.44 20.49
CA ASP A 220 -16.65 -9.68 20.84
C ASP A 220 -18.18 -9.44 20.76
N PRO A 221 -18.91 -10.19 19.91
CA PRO A 221 -20.35 -10.03 19.77
C PRO A 221 -21.14 -10.22 21.08
N SER A 222 -20.59 -10.98 22.05
CA SER A 222 -21.22 -11.18 23.35
C SER A 222 -21.29 -9.92 24.20
N THR A 223 -20.44 -8.93 23.92
CA THR A 223 -20.40 -7.64 24.61
C THR A 223 -21.33 -6.61 23.97
N GLY A 224 -21.94 -6.95 22.84
CA GLY A 224 -22.83 -6.06 22.10
C GLY A 224 -24.22 -5.92 22.72
N PRO A 225 -25.03 -5.02 22.19
CA PRO A 225 -26.41 -4.87 22.65
C PRO A 225 -27.21 -6.16 22.42
N SER A 226 -28.10 -6.49 23.36
CA SER A 226 -28.97 -7.65 23.23
C SER A 226 -29.78 -7.58 21.95
N GLN A 227 -29.74 -8.64 21.16
CA GLN A 227 -30.58 -8.81 19.97
C GLN A 227 -31.91 -9.51 20.27
N VAL A 228 -32.16 -9.80 21.55
CA VAL A 228 -33.45 -10.35 22.00
C VAL A 228 -34.48 -9.23 21.89
N ARG A 229 -35.57 -9.50 21.19
CA ARG A 229 -36.69 -8.56 21.11
C ARG A 229 -37.18 -8.24 22.53
N PRO A 230 -37.23 -6.97 22.93
CA PRO A 230 -37.78 -6.60 24.20
C PRO A 230 -39.25 -7.07 24.32
N PRO A 231 -39.73 -7.37 25.54
CA PRO A 231 -41.15 -7.66 25.73
C PRO A 231 -42.01 -6.56 25.12
N LEU A 232 -43.07 -6.96 24.46
CA LEU A 232 -44.03 -5.95 23.95
C LEU A 232 -44.62 -5.22 25.17
N PRO A 233 -44.81 -3.89 25.07
CA PRO A 233 -45.49 -3.17 26.12
C PRO A 233 -46.92 -3.73 26.32
N PRO A 234 -47.52 -3.58 27.52
CA PRO A 234 -48.87 -4.01 27.78
C PRO A 234 -49.83 -3.50 26.69
N ARG A 235 -50.79 -4.35 26.29
CA ARG A 235 -51.74 -4.04 25.20
C ARG A 235 -52.53 -2.75 25.43
N GLU A 236 -52.74 -2.35 26.65
CA GLU A 236 -53.41 -1.12 27.07
C GLU A 236 -52.64 0.17 26.65
N SER A 237 -51.31 0.05 26.44
CA SER A 237 -50.49 1.18 25.95
C SER A 237 -50.61 1.40 24.44
N TRP A 238 -51.32 0.57 23.71
CA TRP A 238 -51.55 0.64 22.28
C TRP A 238 -52.87 1.32 21.88
N ALA A 239 -53.40 2.17 22.72
CA ALA A 239 -54.52 2.98 22.34
C ALA A 239 -54.18 3.81 21.09
N PRO A 240 -54.97 3.76 19.98
CA PRO A 240 -54.70 4.57 18.82
C PRO A 240 -54.70 6.02 19.27
N ARG A 241 -53.69 6.77 18.87
CA ARG A 241 -53.72 8.24 19.05
C ARG A 241 -54.89 8.75 18.30
N GLY A 242 -55.86 9.26 19.05
CA GLY A 242 -57.06 9.80 18.49
C GLY A 242 -56.72 10.86 17.42
N SER A 243 -57.38 10.71 16.27
CA SER A 243 -57.42 11.76 15.26
C SER A 243 -58.07 13.00 15.92
N ALA A 244 -57.24 14.01 16.18
CA ALA A 244 -57.72 15.34 16.45
C ALA A 244 -57.85 16.12 15.14
#